data_dfa27bf5c2bee16087678c03a06a85e1
#
_entry.id   dfa27bf5c2bee16087678c03a06a85e1
#
_cell.length_a   1.000
_cell.length_b   1.000
_cell.length_c   1.000
_cell.angle_alpha   90.00
_cell.angle_beta   90.00
_cell.angle_gamma   90.00
#
_symmetry.space_group_name_H-M   'P 1'
#
loop_
_entity.id
_entity.type
_entity.pdbx_description
1 polymer ?
#
loop_
_entity_poly.entity_id
_entity_poly.type
_entity_poly.pdbx_seq_one_letter_code
_entity_poly.pdbx_strand_id
1 'polypeptide(L)'
;MNYQVLARKWRPHNFTEVVGQDHVVKSLVNALQHNRLHHAYLFTGTRGVGKTTIARILAKAINCENLQDFNPCGQCPVCRDLDEGRFLDLIEVDAASRTKVEDTRDLLDNAQYAPNQGRYKVYIIDEVHMLSGHSFNALLKTLEEPPAHVKFLLATTDPHKIPVTVLSRCLQFNLKRLLPAQIFSQMEFILQQEQIEFEAAALKLLSRAADGSMRDGLSLLDQAIVYGNGKVPLEEVRLMLGTVAFQPIDDILMALAQNDAPAILDKIDEIANLTPDFSDVLQQILQTLHRIALFQQIPSTIDDSFDTDMITDLSSQITPEDVQLFYQIGLIGQRDLDLAPDPRSGFEMVMLRMLTFKPTSIKQSTTTARPVKAQIQSSMPIISPAQPSTNRVASRTGSPINSSTPNWLEMIVAMKLTGLTKEFANNCVLDTIDDKSCTLVIDPNYIRSSKAEESLHKALQLFLGTQIKLNIVAKKTTADTPAIQLSKEREHQQQSAIDTINSDRNVLALKEHFDARILPGTIEPIITKEE
;
A
#
# COMPACT_ATOMS: atom_id res chain seq x y z
N MET A 1 43.14 -0.34 11.57
CA MET A 1 41.83 0.06 12.11
C MET A 1 40.78 -0.78 11.41
N ASN A 2 39.90 -1.45 12.15
CA ASN A 2 38.80 -2.18 11.48
C ASN A 2 37.81 -1.14 10.90
N TYR A 3 37.63 -1.14 9.60
CA TYR A 3 36.61 -0.34 8.93
C TYR A 3 35.23 -0.71 9.48
N GLN A 4 34.46 0.28 9.89
CA GLN A 4 33.10 0.12 10.38
C GLN A 4 32.15 0.91 9.46
N VAL A 5 31.11 0.25 8.95
CA VAL A 5 30.08 0.84 8.08
C VAL A 5 29.47 2.08 8.75
N LEU A 6 29.30 3.18 8.00
CA LEU A 6 28.79 4.47 8.51
C LEU A 6 27.46 4.33 9.24
N ALA A 7 26.54 3.50 8.71
CA ALA A 7 25.25 3.24 9.33
C ALA A 7 25.34 2.64 10.75
N ARG A 8 26.48 2.00 11.10
CA ARG A 8 26.75 1.49 12.44
C ARG A 8 27.55 2.50 13.26
N LYS A 9 28.59 3.12 12.68
CA LYS A 9 29.45 4.09 13.35
C LYS A 9 28.68 5.34 13.81
N TRP A 10 27.79 5.84 12.96
CA TRP A 10 26.98 7.03 13.18
C TRP A 10 25.54 6.73 13.66
N ARG A 11 25.37 5.57 14.29
CA ARG A 11 24.08 5.25 14.92
C ARG A 11 23.87 6.15 16.13
N PRO A 12 22.75 6.90 16.24
CA PRO A 12 22.47 7.76 17.39
C PRO A 12 22.57 7.05 18.72
N HIS A 13 23.27 7.65 19.67
CA HIS A 13 23.47 7.14 21.04
C HIS A 13 22.59 7.82 22.08
N ASN A 14 22.00 8.96 21.74
CA ASN A 14 21.10 9.76 22.59
C ASN A 14 19.94 10.32 21.77
N PHE A 15 18.93 10.88 22.44
CA PHE A 15 17.73 11.39 21.78
C PHE A 15 18.00 12.65 20.94
N THR A 16 19.01 13.44 21.27
CA THR A 16 19.33 14.69 20.54
C THR A 16 20.00 14.43 19.18
N GLU A 17 20.60 13.28 19.01
CA GLU A 17 21.21 12.85 17.73
C GLU A 17 20.19 12.23 16.76
N VAL A 18 18.95 11.98 17.22
CA VAL A 18 17.92 11.36 16.35
C VAL A 18 17.35 12.41 15.40
N VAL A 19 17.46 12.17 14.11
CA VAL A 19 17.00 13.07 13.07
C VAL A 19 15.53 12.79 12.70
N GLY A 20 14.71 13.84 12.59
CA GLY A 20 13.38 13.81 11.96
C GLY A 20 12.26 13.14 12.75
N GLN A 21 12.50 12.72 14.01
CA GLN A 21 11.52 12.03 14.84
C GLN A 21 11.15 12.83 16.11
N ASP A 22 11.15 14.16 16.04
CA ASP A 22 10.97 15.06 17.19
C ASP A 22 9.73 14.77 18.02
N HIS A 23 8.62 14.40 17.38
CA HIS A 23 7.36 14.09 18.03
C HIS A 23 7.44 12.84 18.92
N VAL A 24 8.19 11.81 18.49
CA VAL A 24 8.43 10.58 19.28
C VAL A 24 9.41 10.88 20.40
N VAL A 25 10.53 11.51 20.07
CA VAL A 25 11.57 11.90 21.05
C VAL A 25 10.97 12.75 22.16
N LYS A 26 10.22 13.80 21.84
CA LYS A 26 9.56 14.65 22.84
C LYS A 26 8.62 13.86 23.74
N SER A 27 7.87 12.92 23.20
CA SER A 27 6.94 12.09 23.99
C SER A 27 7.66 11.16 24.93
N LEU A 28 8.77 10.53 24.47
CA LEU A 28 9.59 9.63 25.29
C LEU A 28 10.34 10.39 26.42
N VAL A 29 10.90 11.57 26.10
CA VAL A 29 11.55 12.43 27.10
C VAL A 29 10.54 12.86 28.16
N ASN A 30 9.33 13.27 27.77
CA ASN A 30 8.27 13.61 28.72
C ASN A 30 7.86 12.42 29.61
N ALA A 31 7.81 11.20 29.05
CA ALA A 31 7.53 10.00 29.84
C ALA A 31 8.62 9.70 30.87
N LEU A 32 9.89 9.90 30.49
CA LEU A 32 11.05 9.79 31.41
C LEU A 32 11.00 10.87 32.49
N GLN A 33 10.72 12.12 32.14
CA GLN A 33 10.66 13.26 33.05
C GLN A 33 9.62 13.08 34.15
N HIS A 34 8.44 12.55 33.80
CA HIS A 34 7.34 12.35 34.72
C HIS A 34 7.33 10.97 35.36
N ASN A 35 8.34 10.14 35.10
CA ASN A 35 8.43 8.74 35.53
C ASN A 35 7.18 7.90 35.17
N ARG A 36 6.58 8.19 34.00
CA ARG A 36 5.38 7.53 33.48
C ARG A 36 5.74 6.58 32.33
N LEU A 37 6.53 5.56 32.69
CA LEU A 37 6.99 4.57 31.72
C LEU A 37 5.95 3.46 31.55
N HIS A 38 5.43 3.34 30.36
CA HIS A 38 4.57 2.21 30.01
C HIS A 38 5.35 0.88 30.02
N HIS A 39 4.67 -0.24 30.20
CA HIS A 39 5.32 -1.56 30.19
C HIS A 39 5.65 -2.04 28.77
N ALA A 40 4.92 -1.59 27.75
CA ALA A 40 5.11 -1.98 26.36
C ALA A 40 5.00 -0.78 25.40
N TYR A 41 5.97 -0.66 24.51
CA TYR A 41 6.04 0.33 23.44
C TYR A 41 6.04 -0.38 22.09
N LEU A 42 5.35 0.18 21.12
CA LEU A 42 5.37 -0.30 19.74
C LEU A 42 5.81 0.83 18.82
N PHE A 43 6.96 0.64 18.17
CA PHE A 43 7.50 1.54 17.17
C PHE A 43 7.14 1.03 15.77
N THR A 44 6.34 1.80 15.04
CA THR A 44 5.90 1.48 13.66
C THR A 44 6.55 2.43 12.68
N GLY A 45 6.69 2.01 11.43
CA GLY A 45 7.24 2.83 10.34
C GLY A 45 8.08 2.02 9.37
N THR A 46 8.43 2.61 8.22
CA THR A 46 9.21 1.95 7.17
C THR A 46 10.59 1.51 7.67
N ARG A 47 11.27 0.66 6.90
CA ARG A 47 12.64 0.22 7.21
C ARG A 47 13.59 1.43 7.26
N GLY A 48 14.58 1.38 8.15
CA GLY A 48 15.68 2.36 8.20
C GLY A 48 15.36 3.74 8.79
N VAL A 49 14.14 3.98 9.29
CA VAL A 49 13.72 5.27 9.89
C VAL A 49 14.13 5.45 11.38
N GLY A 50 14.78 4.45 11.97
CA GLY A 50 15.31 4.54 13.32
C GLY A 50 14.53 3.82 14.43
N LYS A 51 13.57 2.93 14.12
CA LYS A 51 12.77 2.18 15.11
C LYS A 51 13.61 1.51 16.19
N THR A 52 14.50 0.61 15.80
CA THR A 52 15.39 -0.13 16.71
C THR A 52 16.39 0.78 17.40
N THR A 53 16.80 1.88 16.75
CA THR A 53 17.70 2.88 17.34
C THR A 53 17.02 3.61 18.50
N ILE A 54 15.80 4.11 18.31
CA ILE A 54 15.02 4.76 19.38
C ILE A 54 14.73 3.76 20.51
N ALA A 55 14.38 2.51 20.19
CA ALA A 55 14.19 1.47 21.20
C ALA A 55 15.46 1.27 22.05
N ARG A 56 16.65 1.19 21.45
CA ARG A 56 17.92 1.07 22.18
C ARG A 56 18.25 2.30 23.03
N ILE A 57 18.01 3.51 22.50
CA ILE A 57 18.22 4.75 23.28
C ILE A 57 17.27 4.78 24.48
N LEU A 58 16.01 4.38 24.31
CA LEU A 58 15.06 4.28 25.42
C LEU A 58 15.52 3.23 26.45
N ALA A 59 15.93 2.02 26.01
CA ALA A 59 16.46 0.98 26.88
C ALA A 59 17.67 1.46 27.70
N LYS A 60 18.54 2.25 27.06
CA LYS A 60 19.69 2.88 27.68
C LYS A 60 19.29 3.96 28.68
N ALA A 61 18.31 4.80 28.32
CA ALA A 61 17.83 5.88 29.19
C ALA A 61 17.16 5.36 30.47
N ILE A 62 16.30 4.33 30.38
CA ILE A 62 15.59 3.79 31.55
C ILE A 62 16.51 3.06 32.54
N ASN A 63 17.66 2.55 32.08
CA ASN A 63 18.63 1.85 32.89
C ASN A 63 19.85 2.72 33.26
N CYS A 64 20.00 3.91 32.70
CA CYS A 64 21.11 4.81 32.96
C CYS A 64 21.12 5.26 34.42
N GLU A 65 22.30 5.21 35.05
CA GLU A 65 22.50 5.62 36.45
C GLU A 65 22.44 7.16 36.61
N ASN A 66 22.90 7.89 35.61
CA ASN A 66 23.00 9.36 35.65
C ASN A 66 22.49 9.98 34.32
N LEU A 67 21.17 10.17 34.20
CA LEU A 67 20.58 10.82 33.06
C LEU A 67 21.00 12.31 33.00
N GLN A 68 21.40 12.79 31.83
CA GLN A 68 21.67 14.19 31.54
C GLN A 68 20.57 14.73 30.65
N ASP A 69 19.76 15.65 31.14
CA ASP A 69 18.58 16.19 30.42
C ASP A 69 17.71 15.07 29.79
N PHE A 70 17.49 14.00 30.56
CA PHE A 70 16.77 12.78 30.15
C PHE A 70 17.43 11.99 29.01
N ASN A 71 18.65 12.36 28.60
CA ASN A 71 19.49 11.56 27.72
C ASN A 71 20.39 10.61 28.53
N PRO A 72 20.68 9.43 27.98
CA PRO A 72 21.66 8.52 28.60
C PRO A 72 23.04 9.18 28.66
N CYS A 73 23.75 9.03 29.79
CA CYS A 73 25.03 9.73 30.01
C CYS A 73 26.19 9.22 29.15
N GLY A 74 26.07 8.02 28.55
CA GLY A 74 27.13 7.39 27.74
C GLY A 74 28.39 6.93 28.50
N GLN A 75 28.51 7.22 29.81
CA GLN A 75 29.74 7.00 30.56
C GLN A 75 29.61 5.98 31.71
N CYS A 76 28.40 5.77 32.24
CA CYS A 76 28.19 4.79 33.31
C CYS A 76 28.39 3.35 32.78
N PRO A 77 28.65 2.37 33.67
CA PRO A 77 28.86 0.97 33.27
C PRO A 77 27.72 0.44 32.40
N VAL A 78 26.47 0.71 32.77
CA VAL A 78 25.28 0.30 32.02
C VAL A 78 25.29 0.87 30.60
N CYS A 79 25.61 2.16 30.43
CA CYS A 79 25.64 2.80 29.10
C CYS A 79 26.74 2.19 28.22
N ARG A 80 27.92 1.90 28.79
CA ARG A 80 29.03 1.29 28.03
C ARG A 80 28.72 -0.15 27.64
N ASP A 81 28.19 -0.95 28.56
CA ASP A 81 27.84 -2.34 28.30
C ASP A 81 26.73 -2.45 27.25
N LEU A 82 25.78 -1.51 27.26
CA LEU A 82 24.73 -1.41 26.21
C LEU A 82 25.31 -1.07 24.82
N ASP A 83 26.22 -0.10 24.74
CA ASP A 83 26.86 0.29 23.48
C ASP A 83 27.75 -0.85 22.93
N GLU A 84 28.40 -1.61 23.81
CA GLU A 84 29.22 -2.75 23.44
C GLU A 84 28.43 -4.07 23.25
N GLY A 85 27.10 -4.05 23.52
CA GLY A 85 26.23 -5.22 23.37
C GLY A 85 26.46 -6.32 24.43
N ARG A 86 26.99 -5.97 25.60
CA ARG A 86 27.29 -6.92 26.70
C ARG A 86 26.34 -6.80 27.88
N PHE A 87 25.38 -5.90 27.84
CA PHE A 87 24.41 -5.69 28.91
C PHE A 87 23.41 -6.84 29.00
N LEU A 88 23.45 -7.59 30.11
CA LEU A 88 22.68 -8.83 30.28
C LEU A 88 21.16 -8.60 30.41
N ASP A 89 20.73 -7.42 30.85
CA ASP A 89 19.32 -7.09 31.04
C ASP A 89 18.68 -6.47 29.79
N LEU A 90 19.41 -6.36 28.66
CA LEU A 90 18.90 -6.06 27.36
C LEU A 90 18.91 -7.32 26.50
N ILE A 91 17.72 -7.80 26.16
CA ILE A 91 17.53 -8.95 25.29
C ILE A 91 16.96 -8.45 23.98
N GLU A 92 17.78 -8.50 22.93
CA GLU A 92 17.39 -8.08 21.58
C GLU A 92 17.16 -9.32 20.72
N VAL A 93 15.98 -9.40 20.13
CA VAL A 93 15.53 -10.51 19.29
C VAL A 93 14.98 -9.96 17.98
N ASP A 94 15.49 -10.46 16.88
CA ASP A 94 14.89 -10.28 15.58
C ASP A 94 13.89 -11.43 15.32
N ALA A 95 12.60 -11.09 15.24
CA ALA A 95 11.54 -12.07 15.04
C ALA A 95 11.61 -12.74 13.65
N ALA A 96 12.27 -12.13 12.66
CA ALA A 96 12.48 -12.74 11.36
C ALA A 96 13.48 -13.91 11.40
N SER A 97 14.46 -13.85 12.30
CA SER A 97 15.48 -14.90 12.46
C SER A 97 15.11 -15.97 13.50
N ARG A 98 14.18 -15.66 14.42
CA ARG A 98 13.72 -16.57 15.49
C ARG A 98 12.20 -16.73 15.46
N THR A 99 11.72 -17.55 14.53
CA THR A 99 10.29 -17.79 14.32
C THR A 99 9.70 -18.90 15.18
N LYS A 100 10.54 -19.69 15.89
CA LYS A 100 10.06 -20.83 16.68
C LYS A 100 9.33 -20.36 17.94
N VAL A 101 8.22 -21.01 18.23
CA VAL A 101 7.37 -20.74 19.42
C VAL A 101 8.14 -21.00 20.72
N GLU A 102 9.00 -22.01 20.71
CA GLU A 102 9.83 -22.40 21.86
C GLU A 102 10.80 -21.29 22.26
N ASP A 103 11.50 -20.67 21.29
CA ASP A 103 12.42 -19.55 21.55
C ASP A 103 11.71 -18.36 22.21
N THR A 104 10.46 -18.10 21.78
CA THR A 104 9.64 -17.01 22.35
C THR A 104 9.18 -17.36 23.77
N ARG A 105 8.83 -18.61 24.05
CA ARG A 105 8.44 -19.05 25.40
C ARG A 105 9.61 -18.98 26.38
N ASP A 106 10.78 -19.49 26.01
CA ASP A 106 11.99 -19.44 26.83
C ASP A 106 12.36 -17.97 27.17
N LEU A 107 12.18 -17.09 26.21
CA LEU A 107 12.41 -15.66 26.38
C LEU A 107 11.42 -15.04 27.39
N LEU A 108 10.14 -15.41 27.32
CA LEU A 108 9.10 -14.91 28.21
C LEU A 108 9.17 -15.54 29.60
N ASP A 109 9.55 -16.81 29.73
CA ASP A 109 9.79 -17.46 31.02
C ASP A 109 10.94 -16.79 31.75
N ASN A 110 11.97 -16.35 31.04
CA ASN A 110 13.04 -15.54 31.58
C ASN A 110 12.60 -14.14 32.05
N ALA A 111 11.46 -13.63 31.59
CA ALA A 111 10.95 -12.32 31.98
C ALA A 111 10.48 -12.29 33.46
N GLN A 112 10.17 -13.44 34.05
CA GLN A 112 9.76 -13.52 35.45
C GLN A 112 10.88 -13.23 36.45
N TYR A 113 12.14 -13.42 36.05
CA TYR A 113 13.28 -13.20 36.92
C TYR A 113 13.70 -11.73 36.97
N ALA A 114 14.11 -11.28 38.15
CA ALA A 114 14.59 -9.92 38.36
C ALA A 114 15.81 -9.60 37.46
N PRO A 115 16.03 -8.31 37.12
CA PRO A 115 17.23 -7.89 36.39
C PRO A 115 18.50 -8.14 37.18
N ASN A 116 19.62 -8.35 36.48
CA ASN A 116 20.93 -8.63 37.11
C ASN A 116 21.64 -7.35 37.54
N GLN A 117 21.68 -6.32 36.70
CA GLN A 117 22.43 -5.08 36.89
C GLN A 117 21.57 -3.83 36.73
N GLY A 118 20.59 -3.90 35.78
CA GLY A 118 19.74 -2.78 35.44
C GLY A 118 18.60 -2.55 36.43
N ARG A 119 17.92 -1.41 36.28
CA ARG A 119 16.63 -1.14 36.93
C ARG A 119 15.49 -1.94 36.30
N TYR A 120 15.58 -2.13 34.99
CA TYR A 120 14.59 -2.81 34.17
C TYR A 120 15.26 -3.84 33.27
N LYS A 121 14.58 -4.97 33.11
CA LYS A 121 14.89 -5.96 32.09
C LYS A 121 14.12 -5.59 30.81
N VAL A 122 14.84 -5.35 29.74
CA VAL A 122 14.27 -4.79 28.50
C VAL A 122 14.34 -5.81 27.39
N TYR A 123 13.21 -6.03 26.75
CA TYR A 123 13.08 -6.88 25.58
C TYR A 123 12.83 -6.01 24.35
N ILE A 124 13.79 -5.99 23.43
CA ILE A 124 13.62 -5.39 22.09
C ILE A 124 13.29 -6.53 21.15
N ILE A 125 12.09 -6.49 20.55
CA ILE A 125 11.66 -7.45 19.54
C ILE A 125 11.49 -6.68 18.23
N ASP A 126 12.45 -6.89 17.32
CA ASP A 126 12.41 -6.27 15.99
C ASP A 126 11.59 -7.13 15.02
N GLU A 127 10.95 -6.48 14.05
CA GLU A 127 10.03 -7.06 13.08
C GLU A 127 8.99 -8.00 13.72
N VAL A 128 8.40 -7.55 14.83
CA VAL A 128 7.48 -8.35 15.66
C VAL A 128 6.31 -8.97 14.88
N HIS A 129 5.95 -8.41 13.73
CA HIS A 129 4.91 -8.96 12.84
C HIS A 129 5.28 -10.34 12.25
N MET A 130 6.55 -10.74 12.31
CA MET A 130 7.02 -12.06 11.88
C MET A 130 6.79 -13.17 12.92
N LEU A 131 6.35 -12.81 14.13
CA LEU A 131 6.01 -13.80 15.14
C LEU A 131 4.80 -14.64 14.71
N SER A 132 4.83 -15.93 15.07
CA SER A 132 3.68 -16.81 14.86
C SER A 132 2.49 -16.43 15.76
N GLY A 133 1.28 -16.82 15.38
CA GLY A 133 0.09 -16.61 16.22
C GLY A 133 0.22 -17.21 17.63
N HIS A 134 0.92 -18.34 17.76
CA HIS A 134 1.20 -18.97 19.04
C HIS A 134 2.19 -18.15 19.89
N SER A 135 3.21 -17.56 19.26
CA SER A 135 4.17 -16.65 19.92
C SER A 135 3.48 -15.37 20.40
N PHE A 136 2.57 -14.79 19.59
CA PHE A 136 1.75 -13.66 20.03
C PHE A 136 0.89 -14.01 21.23
N ASN A 137 0.24 -15.17 21.26
CA ASN A 137 -0.57 -15.60 22.40
C ASN A 137 0.26 -15.81 23.69
N ALA A 138 1.50 -16.26 23.57
CA ALA A 138 2.42 -16.32 24.71
C ALA A 138 2.79 -14.92 25.21
N LEU A 139 3.09 -13.99 24.29
CA LEU A 139 3.43 -12.59 24.62
C LEU A 139 2.24 -11.86 25.28
N LEU A 140 1.00 -12.12 24.86
CA LEU A 140 -0.21 -11.49 25.41
C LEU A 140 -0.34 -11.69 26.90
N LYS A 141 -0.03 -12.89 27.43
CA LYS A 141 -0.11 -13.17 28.87
C LYS A 141 0.79 -12.23 29.68
N THR A 142 2.02 -12.01 29.21
CA THR A 142 2.99 -11.13 29.88
C THR A 142 2.68 -9.65 29.65
N LEU A 143 2.01 -9.29 28.55
CA LEU A 143 1.55 -7.92 28.30
C LEU A 143 0.29 -7.55 29.12
N GLU A 144 -0.52 -8.53 29.51
CA GLU A 144 -1.71 -8.33 30.37
C GLU A 144 -1.28 -8.12 31.84
N GLU A 145 -0.37 -8.96 32.31
CA GLU A 145 0.14 -8.92 33.69
C GLU A 145 1.66 -8.74 33.70
N PRO A 146 2.17 -7.57 33.27
CA PRO A 146 3.60 -7.37 33.12
C PRO A 146 4.28 -7.26 34.48
N PRO A 147 5.40 -7.98 34.69
CA PRO A 147 6.22 -7.76 35.88
C PRO A 147 6.72 -6.30 35.91
N ALA A 148 6.71 -5.66 37.07
CA ALA A 148 7.02 -4.23 37.21
C ALA A 148 8.43 -3.86 36.67
N HIS A 149 9.36 -4.81 36.73
CA HIS A 149 10.74 -4.66 36.27
C HIS A 149 10.96 -4.96 34.77
N VAL A 150 9.92 -5.33 34.03
CA VAL A 150 10.03 -5.68 32.60
C VAL A 150 9.51 -4.57 31.72
N LYS A 151 10.20 -4.31 30.62
CA LYS A 151 9.78 -3.40 29.55
C LYS A 151 9.90 -4.07 28.18
N PHE A 152 8.84 -3.99 27.38
CA PHE A 152 8.83 -4.48 26.01
C PHE A 152 8.91 -3.31 25.02
N LEU A 153 9.87 -3.38 24.12
CA LEU A 153 10.07 -2.41 23.05
C LEU A 153 9.94 -3.16 21.72
N LEU A 154 8.75 -3.10 21.15
CA LEU A 154 8.41 -3.81 19.92
C LEU A 154 8.64 -2.89 18.72
N ALA A 155 9.20 -3.40 17.65
CA ALA A 155 9.37 -2.67 16.40
C ALA A 155 8.78 -3.46 15.23
N THR A 156 8.14 -2.76 14.27
CA THR A 156 7.56 -3.38 13.08
C THR A 156 7.56 -2.44 11.89
N THR A 157 7.71 -3.02 10.71
CA THR A 157 7.47 -2.33 9.44
C THR A 157 6.02 -2.44 8.99
N ASP A 158 5.28 -3.45 9.45
CA ASP A 158 3.89 -3.70 9.08
C ASP A 158 2.99 -3.84 10.32
N PRO A 159 2.35 -2.74 10.78
CA PRO A 159 1.46 -2.78 11.94
C PRO A 159 0.16 -3.53 11.67
N HIS A 160 -0.26 -3.71 10.41
CA HIS A 160 -1.53 -4.37 10.07
C HIS A 160 -1.50 -5.88 10.33
N LYS A 161 -0.32 -6.48 10.34
CA LYS A 161 -0.13 -7.90 10.67
C LYS A 161 -0.13 -8.21 12.17
N ILE A 162 -0.12 -7.17 13.02
CA ILE A 162 -0.13 -7.38 14.47
C ILE A 162 -1.57 -7.51 14.97
N PRO A 163 -1.88 -8.52 15.81
CA PRO A 163 -3.20 -8.67 16.39
C PRO A 163 -3.63 -7.43 17.21
N VAL A 164 -4.90 -7.04 17.06
CA VAL A 164 -5.48 -5.87 17.75
C VAL A 164 -5.36 -6.00 19.28
N THR A 165 -5.38 -7.22 19.78
CA THR A 165 -5.18 -7.54 21.21
C THR A 165 -3.82 -7.12 21.74
N VAL A 166 -2.75 -7.20 20.93
CA VAL A 166 -1.41 -6.71 21.26
C VAL A 166 -1.36 -5.19 21.12
N LEU A 167 -1.91 -4.66 20.01
CA LEU A 167 -1.93 -3.22 19.75
C LEU A 167 -2.60 -2.42 20.89
N SER A 168 -3.68 -2.94 21.46
CA SER A 168 -4.43 -2.29 22.54
C SER A 168 -3.66 -2.23 23.89
N ARG A 169 -2.61 -3.02 24.05
CA ARG A 169 -1.76 -3.10 25.26
C ARG A 169 -0.43 -2.39 25.12
N CYS A 170 -0.14 -1.84 23.95
CA CYS A 170 1.10 -1.14 23.66
C CYS A 170 0.88 0.36 23.44
N LEU A 171 1.79 1.17 23.93
CA LEU A 171 1.86 2.58 23.55
C LEU A 171 2.51 2.69 22.17
N GLN A 172 1.74 3.13 21.17
CA GLN A 172 2.16 3.14 19.78
C GLN A 172 2.83 4.45 19.38
N PHE A 173 3.97 4.35 18.70
CA PHE A 173 4.68 5.47 18.10
C PHE A 173 4.92 5.20 16.61
N ASN A 174 4.37 6.09 15.77
CA ASN A 174 4.57 6.00 14.33
C ASN A 174 5.74 6.89 13.91
N LEU A 175 6.83 6.28 13.45
CA LEU A 175 8.00 6.97 12.91
C LEU A 175 7.73 7.34 11.45
N LYS A 176 8.02 8.58 11.11
CA LYS A 176 7.84 9.11 9.76
C LYS A 176 9.03 8.81 8.88
N ARG A 177 8.81 8.72 7.58
CA ARG A 177 9.90 8.78 6.59
C ARG A 177 10.62 10.11 6.73
N LEU A 178 11.94 10.07 6.60
CA LEU A 178 12.76 11.28 6.64
C LEU A 178 12.62 12.05 5.33
N LEU A 179 12.63 13.36 5.44
CA LEU A 179 12.66 14.21 4.24
C LEU A 179 14.05 14.13 3.59
N PRO A 180 14.16 14.21 2.26
CA PRO A 180 15.46 14.23 1.58
C PRO A 180 16.41 15.30 2.11
N ALA A 181 15.89 16.49 2.49
CA ALA A 181 16.68 17.53 3.11
C ALA A 181 17.30 17.13 4.46
N GLN A 182 16.57 16.36 5.27
CA GLN A 182 17.08 15.87 6.56
C GLN A 182 18.19 14.82 6.38
N ILE A 183 18.00 13.92 5.40
CA ILE A 183 19.01 12.92 5.04
C ILE A 183 20.26 13.62 4.48
N PHE A 184 20.08 14.59 3.59
CA PHE A 184 21.16 15.40 3.04
C PHE A 184 21.99 16.06 4.14
N SER A 185 21.34 16.81 5.06
CA SER A 185 22.03 17.51 6.14
C SER A 185 22.80 16.54 7.06
N GLN A 186 22.25 15.35 7.31
CA GLN A 186 22.94 14.34 8.12
C GLN A 186 24.14 13.73 7.39
N MET A 187 24.02 13.47 6.08
CA MET A 187 25.15 12.99 5.27
C MET A 187 26.26 14.03 5.20
N GLU A 188 25.89 15.29 4.96
CA GLU A 188 26.83 16.39 4.93
C GLU A 188 27.60 16.52 6.26
N PHE A 189 26.87 16.49 7.39
CA PHE A 189 27.48 16.50 8.72
C PHE A 189 28.48 15.36 8.92
N ILE A 190 28.09 14.13 8.52
CA ILE A 190 28.95 12.94 8.64
C ILE A 190 30.21 13.07 7.81
N LEU A 191 30.11 13.48 6.54
CA LEU A 191 31.28 13.63 5.66
C LEU A 191 32.22 14.72 6.14
N GLN A 192 31.71 15.82 6.70
CA GLN A 192 32.52 16.85 7.32
C GLN A 192 33.31 16.31 8.53
N GLN A 193 32.67 15.47 9.36
CA GLN A 193 33.35 14.84 10.51
C GLN A 193 34.39 13.78 10.08
N GLU A 194 34.11 13.05 9.00
CA GLU A 194 35.04 12.06 8.44
C GLU A 194 36.12 12.71 7.54
N GLN A 195 36.06 14.03 7.29
CA GLN A 195 36.99 14.77 6.44
C GLN A 195 37.04 14.21 5.00
N ILE A 196 35.90 13.81 4.45
CA ILE A 196 35.76 13.30 3.09
C ILE A 196 35.27 14.43 2.18
N GLU A 197 35.93 14.61 1.04
CA GLU A 197 35.51 15.58 0.01
C GLU A 197 34.26 15.09 -0.71
N PHE A 198 33.29 15.99 -0.91
CA PHE A 198 32.04 15.66 -1.54
C PHE A 198 31.48 16.83 -2.37
N GLU A 199 30.67 16.52 -3.35
CA GLU A 199 29.86 17.49 -4.08
C GLU A 199 28.42 17.49 -3.52
N ALA A 200 27.88 18.70 -3.27
CA ALA A 200 26.52 18.83 -2.75
C ALA A 200 25.46 18.22 -3.68
N ALA A 201 25.70 18.24 -4.98
CA ALA A 201 24.87 17.61 -5.99
C ALA A 201 24.79 16.07 -5.83
N ALA A 202 25.93 15.44 -5.55
CA ALA A 202 26.00 14.00 -5.28
C ALA A 202 25.18 13.61 -4.06
N LEU A 203 25.29 14.38 -2.96
CA LEU A 203 24.51 14.14 -1.73
C LEU A 203 23.00 14.32 -1.94
N LYS A 204 22.59 15.26 -2.77
CA LYS A 204 21.18 15.42 -3.13
C LYS A 204 20.63 14.20 -3.86
N LEU A 205 21.40 13.60 -4.77
CA LEU A 205 21.02 12.36 -5.45
C LEU A 205 20.91 11.20 -4.45
N LEU A 206 21.92 11.00 -3.60
CA LEU A 206 21.93 9.96 -2.59
C LEU A 206 20.75 10.10 -1.60
N SER A 207 20.45 11.34 -1.17
CA SER A 207 19.34 11.58 -0.25
C SER A 207 17.96 11.28 -0.85
N ARG A 208 17.80 11.47 -2.16
CA ARG A 208 16.58 11.06 -2.89
C ARG A 208 16.52 9.55 -3.05
N ALA A 209 17.63 8.91 -3.45
CA ALA A 209 17.71 7.46 -3.62
C ALA A 209 17.48 6.70 -2.31
N ALA A 210 17.72 7.32 -1.16
CA ALA A 210 17.49 6.75 0.16
C ALA A 210 16.00 6.56 0.52
N ASP A 211 15.06 7.08 -0.23
CA ASP A 211 13.59 6.94 -0.08
C ASP A 211 13.09 7.11 1.37
N GLY A 212 13.62 8.10 2.09
CA GLY A 212 13.23 8.39 3.47
C GLY A 212 13.84 7.47 4.53
N SER A 213 14.78 6.60 4.17
CA SER A 213 15.53 5.70 5.05
C SER A 213 16.93 6.23 5.32
N MET A 214 17.25 6.62 6.55
CA MET A 214 18.60 7.03 6.93
C MET A 214 19.61 5.88 6.79
N ARG A 215 19.19 4.66 7.11
CA ARG A 215 20.06 3.49 7.03
C ARG A 215 20.50 3.21 5.58
N ASP A 216 19.53 3.23 4.66
CA ASP A 216 19.82 2.96 3.26
C ASP A 216 20.60 4.13 2.65
N GLY A 217 20.29 5.37 3.05
CA GLY A 217 21.09 6.55 2.70
C GLY A 217 22.55 6.46 3.12
N LEU A 218 22.83 6.06 4.36
CA LEU A 218 24.21 5.88 4.82
C LEU A 218 24.89 4.68 4.16
N SER A 219 24.14 3.64 3.80
CA SER A 219 24.69 2.51 3.06
C SER A 219 25.07 2.90 1.63
N LEU A 220 24.22 3.71 0.96
CA LEU A 220 24.53 4.29 -0.35
C LEU A 220 25.72 5.24 -0.27
N LEU A 221 25.83 6.01 0.82
CA LEU A 221 26.99 6.89 1.05
C LEU A 221 28.29 6.10 1.21
N ASP A 222 28.29 5.00 1.96
CA ASP A 222 29.44 4.10 2.07
C ASP A 222 29.86 3.55 0.71
N GLN A 223 28.90 3.14 -0.12
CA GLN A 223 29.16 2.67 -1.48
C GLN A 223 29.76 3.78 -2.35
N ALA A 224 29.21 5.00 -2.26
CA ALA A 224 29.71 6.15 -3.03
C ALA A 224 31.14 6.51 -2.65
N ILE A 225 31.51 6.46 -1.37
CA ILE A 225 32.88 6.71 -0.91
C ILE A 225 33.84 5.66 -1.46
N VAL A 226 33.44 4.39 -1.48
CA VAL A 226 34.26 3.31 -2.03
C VAL A 226 34.41 3.46 -3.54
N TYR A 227 33.32 3.75 -4.26
CA TYR A 227 33.30 3.90 -5.70
C TYR A 227 34.12 5.12 -6.15
N GLY A 228 34.01 6.24 -5.42
CA GLY A 228 34.73 7.49 -5.66
C GLY A 228 36.14 7.55 -5.06
N ASN A 229 36.71 6.39 -4.72
CA ASN A 229 38.07 6.27 -4.17
C ASN A 229 38.37 7.22 -3.00
N GLY A 230 37.42 7.30 -2.06
CA GLY A 230 37.54 8.14 -0.86
C GLY A 230 36.95 9.55 -1.01
N LYS A 231 36.28 9.84 -2.10
CA LYS A 231 35.54 11.09 -2.38
C LYS A 231 34.13 10.77 -2.82
N VAL A 232 33.28 11.78 -2.89
CA VAL A 232 31.90 11.63 -3.36
C VAL A 232 31.62 12.62 -4.50
N PRO A 233 32.19 12.40 -5.71
CA PRO A 233 31.92 13.23 -6.87
C PRO A 233 30.59 12.84 -7.52
N LEU A 234 29.95 13.79 -8.22
CA LEU A 234 28.61 13.62 -8.79
C LEU A 234 28.58 12.52 -9.88
N GLU A 235 29.55 12.53 -10.77
CA GLU A 235 29.55 11.60 -11.91
C GLU A 235 29.66 10.14 -11.47
N GLU A 236 30.51 9.85 -10.49
CA GLU A 236 30.68 8.50 -9.98
C GLU A 236 29.46 8.03 -9.18
N VAL A 237 28.78 8.94 -8.47
CA VAL A 237 27.53 8.64 -7.80
C VAL A 237 26.42 8.32 -8.81
N ARG A 238 26.36 9.05 -9.92
CA ARG A 238 25.42 8.75 -11.01
C ARG A 238 25.66 7.35 -11.60
N LEU A 239 26.91 7.03 -11.89
CA LEU A 239 27.28 5.70 -12.41
C LEU A 239 26.96 4.59 -11.40
N MET A 240 27.28 4.79 -10.13
CA MET A 240 27.02 3.83 -9.05
C MET A 240 25.53 3.55 -8.85
N LEU A 241 24.69 4.59 -8.90
CA LEU A 241 23.25 4.45 -8.75
C LEU A 241 22.59 3.85 -9.98
N GLY A 242 23.33 3.67 -11.09
CA GLY A 242 22.73 3.25 -12.36
C GLY A 242 21.68 4.25 -12.87
N THR A 243 21.68 5.46 -12.31
CA THR A 243 20.84 6.52 -12.86
C THR A 243 21.46 6.86 -14.20
N VAL A 244 20.84 6.35 -15.25
CA VAL A 244 21.09 6.80 -16.62
C VAL A 244 21.19 8.31 -16.54
N ALA A 245 22.24 8.89 -17.11
CA ALA A 245 22.34 10.33 -17.19
C ALA A 245 20.97 10.85 -17.60
N PHE A 246 20.39 11.79 -16.84
CA PHE A 246 19.06 12.34 -17.13
C PHE A 246 18.95 12.85 -18.58
N GLN A 247 20.07 13.19 -19.19
CA GLN A 247 20.15 13.66 -20.57
C GLN A 247 19.43 12.76 -21.61
N PRO A 248 19.61 11.42 -21.65
CA PRO A 248 18.86 10.62 -22.63
C PRO A 248 17.35 10.62 -22.41
N ILE A 249 16.88 10.74 -21.16
CA ILE A 249 15.45 10.84 -20.84
C ILE A 249 14.90 12.20 -21.28
N ASP A 250 15.65 13.24 -21.03
CA ASP A 250 15.34 14.60 -21.44
C ASP A 250 15.30 14.69 -22.96
N ASP A 251 16.27 14.07 -23.62
CA ASP A 251 16.33 13.97 -25.10
C ASP A 251 15.12 13.20 -25.65
N ILE A 252 14.68 12.11 -25.00
CA ILE A 252 13.45 11.39 -25.39
C ILE A 252 12.23 12.30 -25.25
N LEU A 253 12.10 13.04 -24.15
CA LEU A 253 10.97 13.96 -23.94
C LEU A 253 10.99 15.12 -24.94
N MET A 254 12.16 15.64 -25.29
CA MET A 254 12.33 16.64 -26.34
C MET A 254 11.98 16.09 -27.72
N ALA A 255 12.43 14.90 -28.07
CA ALA A 255 12.09 14.24 -29.32
C ALA A 255 10.57 13.91 -29.39
N LEU A 256 9.96 13.54 -28.25
CA LEU A 256 8.53 13.33 -28.13
C LEU A 256 7.75 14.65 -28.36
N ALA A 257 8.23 15.77 -27.80
CA ALA A 257 7.64 17.09 -28.04
C ALA A 257 7.70 17.47 -29.52
N GLN A 258 8.83 17.18 -30.19
CA GLN A 258 9.07 17.45 -31.61
C GLN A 258 8.41 16.43 -32.56
N ASN A 259 7.85 15.33 -31.99
CA ASN A 259 7.24 14.23 -32.75
C ASN A 259 8.24 13.52 -33.69
N ASP A 260 9.48 13.38 -33.24
CA ASP A 260 10.58 12.74 -33.97
C ASP A 260 10.77 11.28 -33.53
N ALA A 261 10.12 10.34 -34.23
CA ALA A 261 10.19 8.92 -33.93
C ALA A 261 11.60 8.32 -34.11
N PRO A 262 12.35 8.63 -35.19
CA PRO A 262 13.74 8.18 -35.34
C PRO A 262 14.61 8.57 -34.16
N ALA A 263 14.60 9.85 -33.74
CA ALA A 263 15.40 10.33 -32.62
C ALA A 263 15.06 9.59 -31.31
N ILE A 264 13.78 9.26 -31.06
CA ILE A 264 13.37 8.48 -29.90
C ILE A 264 14.00 7.08 -29.92
N LEU A 265 13.95 6.39 -31.06
CA LEU A 265 14.51 5.04 -31.19
C LEU A 265 16.02 5.04 -31.02
N ASP A 266 16.74 6.02 -31.60
CA ASP A 266 18.17 6.17 -31.41
C ASP A 266 18.55 6.37 -29.93
N LYS A 267 17.75 7.16 -29.19
CA LYS A 267 17.96 7.35 -27.75
C LYS A 267 17.62 6.11 -26.93
N ILE A 268 16.60 5.34 -27.33
CA ILE A 268 16.30 4.04 -26.69
C ILE A 268 17.47 3.06 -26.88
N ASP A 269 18.12 3.05 -28.06
CA ASP A 269 19.32 2.24 -28.31
C ASP A 269 20.49 2.67 -27.42
N GLU A 270 20.68 3.96 -27.22
CA GLU A 270 21.70 4.50 -26.32
C GLU A 270 21.43 4.06 -24.86
N ILE A 271 20.21 4.17 -24.39
CA ILE A 271 19.79 3.74 -23.05
C ILE A 271 19.95 2.23 -22.89
N ALA A 272 19.58 1.43 -23.88
CA ALA A 272 19.70 -0.03 -23.85
C ALA A 272 21.16 -0.50 -23.62
N ASN A 273 22.13 0.27 -24.10
CA ASN A 273 23.54 -0.01 -23.86
C ASN A 273 24.04 0.37 -22.46
N LEU A 274 23.33 1.29 -21.77
CA LEU A 274 23.73 1.80 -20.45
C LEU A 274 22.97 1.12 -19.30
N THR A 275 21.69 0.81 -19.49
CA THR A 275 20.82 0.30 -18.42
C THR A 275 19.85 -0.74 -18.97
N PRO A 276 19.79 -1.93 -18.40
CA PRO A 276 18.84 -2.95 -18.83
C PRO A 276 17.40 -2.74 -18.27
N ASP A 277 17.18 -1.83 -17.28
CA ASP A 277 15.87 -1.67 -16.65
C ASP A 277 15.04 -0.53 -17.26
N PHE A 278 14.21 -0.89 -18.23
CA PHE A 278 13.28 0.04 -18.88
C PHE A 278 12.09 0.44 -17.99
N SER A 279 11.80 -0.30 -16.93
CA SER A 279 10.75 0.06 -15.96
C SER A 279 11.14 1.31 -15.18
N ASP A 280 12.40 1.38 -14.74
CA ASP A 280 12.96 2.56 -14.06
C ASP A 280 13.00 3.77 -14.99
N VAL A 281 13.37 3.58 -16.27
CA VAL A 281 13.36 4.66 -17.27
C VAL A 281 11.96 5.22 -17.47
N LEU A 282 10.96 4.35 -17.62
CA LEU A 282 9.56 4.77 -17.77
C LEU A 282 9.06 5.49 -16.51
N GLN A 283 9.44 5.03 -15.33
CA GLN A 283 9.10 5.68 -14.07
C GLN A 283 9.69 7.09 -13.97
N GLN A 284 10.92 7.30 -14.43
CA GLN A 284 11.55 8.62 -14.47
C GLN A 284 10.85 9.55 -15.47
N ILE A 285 10.48 9.05 -16.65
CA ILE A 285 9.66 9.80 -17.62
C ILE A 285 8.34 10.25 -16.98
N LEU A 286 7.64 9.36 -16.30
CA LEU A 286 6.39 9.69 -15.60
C LEU A 286 6.59 10.75 -14.51
N GLN A 287 7.67 10.68 -13.74
CA GLN A 287 8.00 11.70 -12.74
C GLN A 287 8.28 13.06 -13.39
N THR A 288 8.98 13.08 -14.52
CA THR A 288 9.27 14.32 -15.25
C THR A 288 7.98 14.92 -15.85
N LEU A 289 7.13 14.10 -16.47
CA LEU A 289 5.82 14.54 -16.98
C LEU A 289 4.93 15.11 -15.85
N HIS A 290 4.93 14.48 -14.68
CA HIS A 290 4.21 15.00 -13.51
C HIS A 290 4.74 16.38 -13.07
N ARG A 291 6.06 16.57 -13.06
CA ARG A 291 6.67 17.89 -12.74
C ARG A 291 6.31 18.94 -13.79
N ILE A 292 6.33 18.59 -15.06
CA ILE A 292 5.91 19.48 -16.15
C ILE A 292 4.45 19.89 -15.95
N ALA A 293 3.55 18.95 -15.66
CA ALA A 293 2.15 19.22 -15.39
C ALA A 293 1.94 20.15 -14.19
N LEU A 294 2.69 19.95 -13.10
CA LEU A 294 2.66 20.84 -11.94
C LEU A 294 3.14 22.25 -12.29
N PHE A 295 4.25 22.36 -13.03
CA PHE A 295 4.80 23.64 -13.44
C PHE A 295 3.84 24.43 -14.34
N GLN A 296 3.19 23.77 -15.29
CA GLN A 296 2.19 24.38 -16.17
C GLN A 296 1.00 24.95 -15.42
N GLN A 297 0.58 24.32 -14.29
CA GLN A 297 -0.55 24.78 -13.48
C GLN A 297 -0.14 25.73 -12.35
N ILE A 298 1.00 25.50 -11.72
CA ILE A 298 1.46 26.24 -10.53
C ILE A 298 2.96 26.52 -10.65
N PRO A 299 3.36 27.56 -11.39
CA PRO A 299 4.78 27.88 -11.63
C PRO A 299 5.60 28.14 -10.36
N SER A 300 4.95 28.48 -9.24
CA SER A 300 5.62 28.78 -7.96
C SER A 300 6.02 27.55 -7.14
N THR A 301 5.74 26.33 -7.62
CA THR A 301 5.92 25.08 -6.83
C THR A 301 7.29 24.43 -7.05
N ILE A 302 8.11 24.94 -7.95
CA ILE A 302 9.44 24.38 -8.19
C ILE A 302 10.39 24.93 -7.12
N ASP A 303 10.76 24.03 -6.17
CA ASP A 303 11.96 24.19 -5.36
C ASP A 303 13.19 24.20 -6.28
N ASP A 304 14.26 24.91 -5.85
CA ASP A 304 15.58 25.03 -6.50
C ASP A 304 16.28 23.67 -6.81
N SER A 305 15.58 22.73 -7.37
CA SER A 305 16.09 21.41 -7.76
C SER A 305 16.50 21.44 -9.23
N PHE A 306 17.69 21.11 -9.50
CA PHE A 306 18.57 20.85 -10.66
C PHE A 306 18.03 20.96 -12.10
N ASP A 307 16.72 20.93 -12.37
CA ASP A 307 16.15 20.77 -13.71
C ASP A 307 15.15 21.88 -14.07
N THR A 308 15.25 23.04 -13.42
CA THR A 308 14.28 24.14 -13.63
C THR A 308 14.28 24.64 -15.06
N ASP A 309 15.47 24.76 -15.67
CA ASP A 309 15.61 25.27 -17.04
C ASP A 309 15.00 24.29 -18.04
N MET A 310 15.29 22.99 -17.91
CA MET A 310 14.75 21.93 -18.78
C MET A 310 13.23 21.77 -18.64
N ILE A 311 12.70 21.78 -17.40
CA ILE A 311 11.26 21.72 -17.17
C ILE A 311 10.55 22.92 -17.78
N THR A 312 11.17 24.09 -17.72
CA THR A 312 10.66 25.32 -18.33
C THR A 312 10.61 25.18 -19.85
N ASP A 313 11.68 24.67 -20.48
CA ASP A 313 11.75 24.45 -21.92
C ASP A 313 10.73 23.42 -22.38
N LEU A 314 10.65 22.25 -21.73
CA LEU A 314 9.68 21.20 -22.04
C LEU A 314 8.22 21.65 -21.81
N SER A 315 7.98 22.44 -20.76
CA SER A 315 6.63 22.96 -20.45
C SER A 315 6.11 23.93 -21.52
N SER A 316 7.03 24.59 -22.23
CA SER A 316 6.70 25.49 -23.34
C SER A 316 6.44 24.74 -24.65
N GLN A 317 7.02 23.54 -24.82
CA GLN A 317 6.95 22.75 -26.05
C GLN A 317 5.82 21.72 -26.04
N ILE A 318 5.49 21.16 -24.89
CA ILE A 318 4.42 20.15 -24.74
C ILE A 318 3.15 20.81 -24.21
N THR A 319 2.01 20.57 -24.90
CA THR A 319 0.72 21.12 -24.42
C THR A 319 0.26 20.43 -23.14
N PRO A 320 -0.53 21.10 -22.27
CA PRO A 320 -1.05 20.45 -21.06
C PRO A 320 -1.87 19.21 -21.34
N GLU A 321 -2.59 19.17 -22.45
CA GLU A 321 -3.39 18.02 -22.91
C GLU A 321 -2.47 16.85 -23.26
N ASP A 322 -1.36 17.11 -24.00
CA ASP A 322 -0.39 16.08 -24.37
C ASP A 322 0.31 15.53 -23.14
N VAL A 323 0.67 16.37 -22.17
CA VAL A 323 1.31 15.91 -20.92
C VAL A 323 0.41 14.94 -20.17
N GLN A 324 -0.91 15.25 -20.05
CA GLN A 324 -1.87 14.35 -19.40
C GLN A 324 -2.03 13.04 -20.16
N LEU A 325 -2.08 13.11 -21.48
CA LEU A 325 -2.20 11.91 -22.33
C LEU A 325 -0.95 11.03 -22.23
N PHE A 326 0.25 11.61 -22.30
CA PHE A 326 1.51 10.89 -22.18
C PHE A 326 1.65 10.24 -20.80
N TYR A 327 1.27 10.96 -19.76
CA TYR A 327 1.23 10.42 -18.40
C TYR A 327 0.30 9.20 -18.29
N GLN A 328 -0.90 9.29 -18.85
CA GLN A 328 -1.86 8.19 -18.85
C GLN A 328 -1.35 6.97 -19.64
N ILE A 329 -0.78 7.20 -20.83
CA ILE A 329 -0.19 6.12 -21.66
C ILE A 329 0.97 5.47 -20.90
N GLY A 330 1.83 6.27 -20.26
CA GLY A 330 2.94 5.76 -19.48
C GLY A 330 2.53 4.92 -18.27
N LEU A 331 1.47 5.33 -17.53
CA LEU A 331 0.92 4.53 -16.43
C LEU A 331 0.37 3.17 -16.90
N ILE A 332 -0.30 3.14 -18.05
CA ILE A 332 -0.76 1.88 -18.65
C ILE A 332 0.45 1.06 -19.09
N GLY A 333 1.43 1.71 -19.75
CA GLY A 333 2.64 1.09 -20.22
C GLY A 333 3.46 0.45 -19.11
N GLN A 334 3.50 1.04 -17.92
CA GLN A 334 4.20 0.45 -16.76
C GLN A 334 3.64 -0.92 -16.36
N ARG A 335 2.32 -1.12 -16.50
CA ARG A 335 1.68 -2.41 -16.28
C ARG A 335 1.90 -3.38 -17.44
N ASP A 336 1.94 -2.86 -18.66
CA ASP A 336 2.10 -3.65 -19.88
C ASP A 336 3.56 -4.13 -20.07
N LEU A 337 4.55 -3.44 -19.49
CA LEU A 337 5.98 -3.78 -19.59
C LEU A 337 6.27 -5.20 -19.07
N ASP A 338 5.68 -5.58 -17.95
CA ASP A 338 5.83 -6.93 -17.35
C ASP A 338 5.19 -8.03 -18.21
N LEU A 339 4.28 -7.67 -19.11
CA LEU A 339 3.57 -8.58 -20.00
C LEU A 339 4.20 -8.62 -21.40
N ALA A 340 5.14 -7.72 -21.71
CA ALA A 340 5.80 -7.66 -23.00
C ALA A 340 6.78 -8.84 -23.17
N PRO A 341 6.94 -9.37 -24.38
CA PRO A 341 7.89 -10.45 -24.65
C PRO A 341 9.34 -10.08 -24.32
N ASP A 342 9.68 -8.79 -24.44
CA ASP A 342 10.96 -8.19 -24.18
C ASP A 342 10.75 -6.78 -23.62
N PRO A 343 11.41 -6.39 -22.50
CA PRO A 343 11.23 -5.07 -21.87
C PRO A 343 11.52 -3.90 -22.80
N ARG A 344 12.53 -4.04 -23.67
CA ARG A 344 12.88 -3.01 -24.66
C ARG A 344 11.74 -2.79 -25.64
N SER A 345 11.26 -3.86 -26.29
CA SER A 345 10.15 -3.78 -27.25
C SER A 345 8.88 -3.24 -26.60
N GLY A 346 8.63 -3.60 -25.32
CA GLY A 346 7.54 -3.04 -24.52
C GLY A 346 7.66 -1.53 -24.37
N PHE A 347 8.85 -1.04 -24.01
CA PHE A 347 9.13 0.39 -23.86
C PHE A 347 9.03 1.15 -25.18
N GLU A 348 9.60 0.62 -26.27
CA GLU A 348 9.46 1.18 -27.63
C GLU A 348 7.97 1.34 -28.00
N MET A 349 7.15 0.34 -27.71
CA MET A 349 5.71 0.39 -27.97
C MET A 349 4.99 1.47 -27.15
N VAL A 350 5.39 1.70 -25.89
CA VAL A 350 4.84 2.79 -25.08
C VAL A 350 5.18 4.14 -25.70
N MET A 351 6.42 4.36 -26.14
CA MET A 351 6.84 5.60 -26.80
C MET A 351 6.11 5.82 -28.13
N LEU A 352 5.97 4.77 -28.93
CA LEU A 352 5.20 4.83 -30.18
C LEU A 352 3.72 5.13 -29.97
N ARG A 353 3.12 4.62 -28.87
CA ARG A 353 1.75 4.98 -28.49
C ARG A 353 1.63 6.47 -28.15
N MET A 354 2.59 7.05 -27.41
CA MET A 354 2.62 8.48 -27.10
C MET A 354 2.71 9.33 -28.35
N LEU A 355 3.48 8.92 -29.36
CA LEU A 355 3.56 9.62 -30.66
C LEU A 355 2.26 9.53 -31.47
N THR A 356 1.63 8.35 -31.49
CA THR A 356 0.51 8.06 -32.39
C THR A 356 -0.82 8.62 -31.89
N PHE A 357 -1.05 8.61 -30.58
CA PHE A 357 -2.33 9.00 -29.99
C PHE A 357 -2.41 10.48 -29.58
N LYS A 358 -1.79 11.39 -30.35
CA LYS A 358 -1.96 12.83 -30.10
C LYS A 358 -3.38 13.30 -30.43
N PRO A 359 -3.99 14.13 -29.57
CA PRO A 359 -5.25 14.78 -29.90
C PRO A 359 -5.06 15.66 -31.13
N THR A 360 -5.71 15.31 -32.22
CA THR A 360 -5.64 16.13 -33.45
C THR A 360 -6.38 17.44 -33.18
N SER A 361 -5.65 18.53 -33.00
CA SER A 361 -6.24 19.85 -33.02
C SER A 361 -6.89 20.05 -34.39
N ILE A 362 -8.21 20.06 -34.42
CA ILE A 362 -8.95 20.45 -35.63
C ILE A 362 -8.58 21.92 -35.88
N LYS A 363 -7.56 22.13 -36.73
CA LYS A 363 -7.37 23.45 -37.33
C LYS A 363 -8.63 23.75 -38.09
N GLN A 364 -9.47 24.65 -37.58
CA GLN A 364 -10.54 25.27 -38.34
C GLN A 364 -9.89 25.95 -39.53
N SER A 365 -9.80 25.23 -40.64
CA SER A 365 -9.54 25.84 -41.93
C SER A 365 -10.79 26.64 -42.25
N THR A 366 -10.73 27.94 -42.04
CA THR A 366 -11.65 28.93 -42.57
C THR A 366 -11.51 28.92 -44.09
N THR A 367 -12.15 27.93 -44.72
CA THR A 367 -12.39 27.97 -46.17
C THR A 367 -13.69 28.73 -46.38
N THR A 368 -13.55 29.96 -46.87
CA THR A 368 -14.63 30.79 -47.39
C THR A 368 -15.42 30.00 -48.44
N ALA A 369 -16.51 29.40 -48.02
CA ALA A 369 -17.42 28.71 -48.92
C ALA A 369 -18.31 29.76 -49.64
N ARG A 370 -18.10 29.87 -50.93
CA ARG A 370 -18.96 30.55 -51.90
C ARG A 370 -20.29 29.78 -51.98
N PRO A 371 -21.45 30.39 -51.95
CA PRO A 371 -22.72 29.67 -52.00
C PRO A 371 -23.00 29.17 -53.39
N VAL A 372 -23.03 27.87 -53.59
CA VAL A 372 -23.61 27.24 -54.79
C VAL A 372 -25.02 26.77 -54.43
N LYS A 373 -25.98 27.40 -55.07
CA LYS A 373 -27.37 26.92 -55.12
C LYS A 373 -27.41 25.57 -55.83
N ALA A 374 -27.84 24.55 -55.15
CA ALA A 374 -28.24 23.29 -55.78
C ALA A 374 -29.64 22.93 -55.35
N GLN A 375 -30.47 22.67 -56.40
CA GLN A 375 -31.85 22.35 -56.33
C GLN A 375 -32.16 21.04 -55.62
N ILE A 376 -33.24 21.12 -54.87
CA ILE A 376 -33.85 19.98 -54.17
C ILE A 376 -34.56 19.14 -55.21
N GLN A 377 -34.23 17.86 -55.34
CA GLN A 377 -35.18 16.86 -55.85
C GLN A 377 -35.35 15.79 -54.77
N SER A 378 -36.58 15.74 -54.34
CA SER A 378 -37.20 14.86 -53.40
C SER A 378 -37.31 13.43 -53.94
N SER A 379 -36.87 12.45 -53.14
CA SER A 379 -37.57 11.15 -53.09
C SER A 379 -37.16 10.43 -51.76
N MET A 380 -38.08 10.49 -50.82
CA MET A 380 -38.16 9.60 -49.68
C MET A 380 -38.67 8.21 -50.09
N PRO A 381 -38.35 7.15 -49.38
CA PRO A 381 -39.40 6.51 -48.62
C PRO A 381 -39.12 6.44 -47.12
N ILE A 382 -40.12 6.88 -46.39
CA ILE A 382 -40.33 6.76 -44.96
C ILE A 382 -40.48 5.28 -44.61
N ILE A 383 -39.60 4.76 -43.74
CA ILE A 383 -39.89 3.52 -43.03
C ILE A 383 -40.22 3.91 -41.58
N SER A 384 -41.49 3.77 -41.26
CA SER A 384 -42.09 3.93 -39.93
C SER A 384 -41.59 2.84 -38.99
N PRO A 385 -41.32 3.13 -37.73
CA PRO A 385 -40.95 2.10 -36.74
C PRO A 385 -42.20 1.29 -36.34
N ALA A 386 -42.08 -0.02 -36.45
CA ALA A 386 -43.10 -0.97 -36.03
C ALA A 386 -43.18 -0.98 -34.47
N GLN A 387 -44.40 -0.80 -33.99
CA GLN A 387 -44.80 -1.05 -32.61
C GLN A 387 -44.76 -2.56 -32.31
N PRO A 388 -44.34 -2.99 -31.12
CA PRO A 388 -44.46 -4.38 -30.73
C PRO A 388 -45.92 -4.71 -30.38
N SER A 389 -46.46 -5.68 -31.10
CA SER A 389 -47.77 -6.27 -30.91
C SER A 389 -47.85 -7.01 -29.57
N THR A 390 -48.82 -6.63 -28.79
CA THR A 390 -49.31 -7.34 -27.61
C THR A 390 -49.96 -8.66 -28.02
N ASN A 391 -49.34 -9.79 -27.67
CA ASN A 391 -50.01 -11.08 -27.67
C ASN A 391 -50.63 -11.34 -26.30
N ARG A 392 -51.94 -11.20 -26.22
CA ARG A 392 -52.81 -11.79 -25.23
C ARG A 392 -52.75 -13.31 -25.38
N VAL A 393 -52.34 -14.00 -24.35
CA VAL A 393 -52.63 -15.42 -24.16
C VAL A 393 -53.52 -15.58 -22.94
N ALA A 394 -54.57 -16.33 -23.21
CA ALA A 394 -55.76 -16.52 -22.42
C ALA A 394 -55.52 -17.11 -21.03
N SER A 395 -56.39 -16.67 -20.15
CA SER A 395 -56.73 -17.24 -18.86
C SER A 395 -56.91 -18.75 -18.88
N ARG A 396 -56.23 -19.45 -18.00
CA ARG A 396 -56.71 -20.73 -17.47
C ARG A 396 -56.85 -20.65 -15.97
N THR A 397 -58.07 -20.81 -15.59
CA THR A 397 -58.62 -20.91 -14.25
C THR A 397 -58.07 -22.04 -13.40
N GLY A 398 -57.74 -21.75 -12.16
CA GLY A 398 -58.20 -22.49 -11.02
C GLY A 398 -57.36 -23.62 -10.50
N SER A 399 -56.72 -23.41 -9.38
CA SER A 399 -56.81 -24.25 -8.18
C SER A 399 -55.78 -23.80 -7.09
N PRO A 400 -55.94 -24.17 -5.84
CA PRO A 400 -56.04 -23.22 -4.76
C PRO A 400 -54.70 -22.90 -4.07
N ILE A 401 -54.72 -21.71 -3.49
CA ILE A 401 -53.65 -21.11 -2.71
C ILE A 401 -53.26 -22.02 -1.53
N ASN A 402 -52.07 -22.58 -1.59
CA ASN A 402 -51.34 -23.00 -0.40
C ASN A 402 -50.44 -21.84 0.03
N SER A 403 -50.58 -21.45 1.26
CA SER A 403 -49.88 -20.43 1.98
C SER A 403 -48.37 -20.43 1.73
N SER A 404 -47.90 -19.57 0.80
CA SER A 404 -46.48 -19.31 0.64
C SER A 404 -46.08 -18.22 1.63
N THR A 405 -45.33 -18.60 2.66
CA THR A 405 -44.51 -17.66 3.41
C THR A 405 -43.66 -16.86 2.43
N PRO A 406 -43.66 -15.52 2.51
CA PRO A 406 -42.86 -14.70 1.58
C PRO A 406 -41.39 -15.13 1.64
N ASN A 407 -40.76 -15.25 0.50
CA ASN A 407 -39.36 -15.67 0.40
C ASN A 407 -38.48 -14.60 1.06
N TRP A 408 -37.78 -14.98 2.14
CA TRP A 408 -36.97 -14.07 2.93
C TRP A 408 -35.88 -13.36 2.10
N LEU A 409 -35.30 -14.06 1.13
CA LEU A 409 -34.31 -13.49 0.21
C LEU A 409 -34.89 -12.37 -0.65
N GLU A 410 -36.10 -12.54 -1.17
CA GLU A 410 -36.80 -11.52 -1.97
C GLU A 410 -37.12 -10.28 -1.11
N MET A 411 -37.49 -10.48 0.14
CA MET A 411 -37.71 -9.38 1.09
C MET A 411 -36.44 -8.59 1.38
N ILE A 412 -35.31 -9.25 1.58
CA ILE A 412 -33.99 -8.59 1.78
C ILE A 412 -33.63 -7.72 0.58
N VAL A 413 -33.85 -8.22 -0.63
CA VAL A 413 -33.57 -7.47 -1.88
C VAL A 413 -34.53 -6.27 -2.00
N ALA A 414 -35.80 -6.45 -1.74
CA ALA A 414 -36.81 -5.38 -1.82
C ALA A 414 -36.58 -4.26 -0.80
N MET A 415 -36.09 -4.59 0.39
CA MET A 415 -35.75 -3.62 1.45
C MET A 415 -34.47 -2.81 1.15
N LYS A 416 -33.70 -3.14 0.10
CA LYS A 416 -32.43 -2.46 -0.31
C LYS A 416 -31.47 -2.25 0.87
N LEU A 417 -31.30 -3.26 1.72
CA LEU A 417 -30.41 -3.19 2.87
C LEU A 417 -28.95 -3.06 2.44
N THR A 418 -28.15 -2.30 3.23
CA THR A 418 -26.72 -2.05 2.96
C THR A 418 -25.85 -2.38 4.18
N GLY A 419 -24.57 -2.66 3.95
CA GLY A 419 -23.57 -2.87 4.99
C GLY A 419 -23.90 -3.99 5.98
N LEU A 420 -23.60 -3.77 7.26
CA LEU A 420 -23.78 -4.74 8.35
C LEU A 420 -25.22 -5.22 8.52
N THR A 421 -26.21 -4.39 8.20
CA THR A 421 -27.62 -4.76 8.29
C THR A 421 -28.00 -5.80 7.25
N LYS A 422 -27.48 -5.69 6.02
CA LYS A 422 -27.66 -6.69 4.96
C LYS A 422 -26.99 -8.00 5.32
N GLU A 423 -25.77 -7.93 5.83
CA GLU A 423 -25.00 -9.10 6.26
C GLU A 423 -25.74 -9.85 7.40
N PHE A 424 -26.25 -9.12 8.38
CA PHE A 424 -27.02 -9.67 9.48
C PHE A 424 -28.30 -10.36 8.95
N ALA A 425 -29.07 -9.71 8.09
CA ALA A 425 -30.30 -10.26 7.50
C ALA A 425 -30.02 -11.53 6.66
N ASN A 426 -28.92 -11.58 5.93
CA ASN A 426 -28.51 -12.76 5.14
C ASN A 426 -28.15 -13.98 6.01
N ASN A 427 -27.73 -13.76 7.26
CA ASN A 427 -27.42 -14.84 8.22
C ASN A 427 -28.64 -15.25 9.06
N CYS A 428 -29.81 -14.64 8.85
CA CYS A 428 -31.06 -15.00 9.49
C CYS A 428 -31.94 -15.85 8.57
N VAL A 429 -32.76 -16.71 9.15
CA VAL A 429 -33.82 -17.46 8.47
C VAL A 429 -35.17 -16.99 9.00
N LEU A 430 -36.12 -16.73 8.11
CA LEU A 430 -37.48 -16.39 8.51
C LEU A 430 -38.20 -17.65 9.00
N ASP A 431 -38.66 -17.64 10.26
CA ASP A 431 -39.43 -18.72 10.86
C ASP A 431 -40.94 -18.46 10.71
N THR A 432 -41.39 -17.32 11.23
CA THR A 432 -42.79 -16.90 11.13
C THR A 432 -42.91 -15.41 10.92
N ILE A 433 -43.89 -15.00 10.15
CA ILE A 433 -44.27 -13.61 9.96
C ILE A 433 -45.78 -13.47 10.07
N ASP A 434 -46.23 -12.68 11.05
CA ASP A 434 -47.62 -12.34 11.31
C ASP A 434 -47.79 -10.82 11.26
N ASP A 435 -49.02 -10.32 11.22
CA ASP A 435 -49.34 -8.88 11.20
C ASP A 435 -48.76 -8.09 12.38
N LYS A 436 -48.34 -8.76 13.46
CA LYS A 436 -47.86 -8.13 14.70
C LYS A 436 -46.43 -8.52 15.09
N SER A 437 -45.89 -9.62 14.54
CA SER A 437 -44.57 -10.11 14.90
C SER A 437 -43.87 -10.80 13.74
N CYS A 438 -42.56 -10.58 13.65
CA CYS A 438 -41.67 -11.30 12.75
C CYS A 438 -40.62 -12.02 13.59
N THR A 439 -40.53 -13.34 13.42
CA THR A 439 -39.55 -14.18 14.13
C THR A 439 -38.47 -14.62 13.16
N LEU A 440 -37.21 -14.24 13.44
CA LEU A 440 -36.04 -14.66 12.72
C LEU A 440 -35.22 -15.61 13.59
N VAL A 441 -34.66 -16.63 12.95
CA VAL A 441 -33.74 -17.57 13.59
C VAL A 441 -32.32 -17.33 13.09
N ILE A 442 -31.35 -17.30 14.02
CA ILE A 442 -29.95 -17.11 13.74
C ILE A 442 -29.09 -18.19 14.42
N ASP A 443 -27.93 -18.52 13.84
CA ASP A 443 -27.00 -19.48 14.46
C ASP A 443 -26.48 -18.92 15.81
N PRO A 444 -26.43 -19.75 16.88
CA PRO A 444 -25.96 -19.34 18.20
C PRO A 444 -24.50 -18.82 18.20
N ASN A 445 -23.69 -19.24 17.25
CA ASN A 445 -22.29 -18.82 17.15
C ASN A 445 -22.10 -17.46 16.43
N TYR A 446 -23.17 -16.90 15.86
CA TYR A 446 -23.08 -15.61 15.17
C TYR A 446 -23.06 -14.45 16.17
N ILE A 447 -22.11 -13.52 15.98
CA ILE A 447 -21.96 -12.36 16.86
C ILE A 447 -23.08 -11.35 16.57
N ARG A 448 -24.00 -11.18 17.52
CA ARG A 448 -25.14 -10.26 17.42
C ARG A 448 -24.70 -8.81 17.60
N SER A 449 -25.22 -7.93 16.73
CA SER A 449 -25.03 -6.49 16.83
C SER A 449 -26.35 -5.78 17.05
N SER A 450 -26.58 -5.21 18.24
CA SER A 450 -27.80 -4.49 18.59
C SER A 450 -28.14 -3.38 17.57
N LYS A 451 -27.11 -2.74 17.00
CA LYS A 451 -27.28 -1.69 16.00
C LYS A 451 -27.80 -2.23 14.65
N ALA A 452 -27.36 -3.43 14.25
CA ALA A 452 -27.85 -4.09 13.04
C ALA A 452 -29.30 -4.60 13.23
N GLU A 453 -29.65 -5.11 14.43
CA GLU A 453 -30.99 -5.54 14.79
C GLU A 453 -31.99 -4.38 14.76
N GLU A 454 -31.64 -3.22 15.35
CA GLU A 454 -32.49 -2.02 15.32
C GLU A 454 -32.68 -1.49 13.88
N SER A 455 -31.62 -1.49 13.08
CA SER A 455 -31.69 -1.04 11.69
C SER A 455 -32.55 -1.97 10.84
N LEU A 456 -32.45 -3.29 11.04
CA LEU A 456 -33.29 -4.29 10.38
C LEU A 456 -34.75 -4.16 10.80
N HIS A 457 -35.02 -3.93 12.08
CA HIS A 457 -36.36 -3.71 12.60
C HIS A 457 -37.03 -2.48 11.96
N LYS A 458 -36.31 -1.35 11.86
CA LYS A 458 -36.81 -0.16 11.17
C LYS A 458 -37.07 -0.39 9.67
N ALA A 459 -36.19 -1.12 9.01
CA ALA A 459 -36.36 -1.44 7.58
C ALA A 459 -37.59 -2.35 7.35
N LEU A 460 -37.81 -3.35 8.21
CA LEU A 460 -39.00 -4.21 8.18
C LEU A 460 -40.28 -3.44 8.42
N GLN A 461 -40.32 -2.52 9.39
CA GLN A 461 -41.49 -1.66 9.66
C GLN A 461 -41.81 -0.76 8.47
N LEU A 462 -40.79 -0.19 7.80
CA LEU A 462 -40.98 0.63 6.60
C LEU A 462 -41.50 -0.21 5.41
N PHE A 463 -40.97 -1.43 5.25
CA PHE A 463 -41.33 -2.31 4.14
C PHE A 463 -42.79 -2.85 4.27
N LEU A 464 -43.18 -3.24 5.45
CA LEU A 464 -44.50 -3.83 5.75
C LEU A 464 -45.58 -2.80 6.09
N GLY A 465 -45.19 -1.53 6.33
CA GLY A 465 -46.13 -0.45 6.64
C GLY A 465 -46.87 -0.58 7.99
N THR A 466 -46.44 -1.52 8.85
CA THR A 466 -47.08 -1.84 10.13
C THR A 466 -46.07 -1.87 11.27
N GLN A 467 -46.51 -1.57 12.52
CA GLN A 467 -45.64 -1.70 13.69
C GLN A 467 -45.52 -3.18 14.10
N ILE A 468 -44.49 -3.84 13.58
CA ILE A 468 -44.21 -5.24 13.88
C ILE A 468 -43.13 -5.34 14.93
N LYS A 469 -43.25 -6.30 15.87
CA LYS A 469 -42.18 -6.65 16.80
C LYS A 469 -41.25 -7.68 16.16
N LEU A 470 -39.94 -7.36 16.12
CA LEU A 470 -38.90 -8.29 15.64
C LEU A 470 -38.43 -9.17 16.81
N ASN A 471 -38.60 -10.48 16.68
CA ASN A 471 -38.10 -11.48 17.62
C ASN A 471 -36.97 -12.25 16.98
N ILE A 472 -35.79 -12.30 17.61
CA ILE A 472 -34.64 -13.03 17.12
C ILE A 472 -34.30 -14.17 18.06
N VAL A 473 -34.42 -15.40 17.56
CA VAL A 473 -34.18 -16.62 18.33
C VAL A 473 -32.88 -17.26 17.89
N ALA A 474 -31.96 -17.47 18.83
CA ALA A 474 -30.73 -18.21 18.58
C ALA A 474 -31.00 -19.72 18.64
N LYS A 475 -31.02 -20.39 17.49
CA LYS A 475 -31.26 -21.84 17.37
C LYS A 475 -30.49 -22.39 16.19
N LYS A 476 -29.89 -23.57 16.33
CA LYS A 476 -29.33 -24.29 15.17
C LYS A 476 -30.45 -24.66 14.22
N THR A 477 -30.41 -24.13 13.00
CA THR A 477 -31.35 -24.47 11.92
C THR A 477 -30.70 -25.43 10.94
N THR A 478 -31.49 -26.35 10.42
CA THR A 478 -31.13 -27.21 9.29
C THR A 478 -31.46 -26.56 7.95
N ALA A 479 -32.13 -25.41 7.95
CA ALA A 479 -32.46 -24.64 6.76
C ALA A 479 -31.27 -23.77 6.34
N ASP A 480 -30.98 -23.76 5.03
CA ASP A 480 -29.93 -22.92 4.46
C ASP A 480 -30.29 -21.43 4.62
N THR A 481 -29.40 -20.68 5.25
CA THR A 481 -29.53 -19.20 5.32
C THR A 481 -29.33 -18.59 3.92
N PRO A 482 -29.88 -17.38 3.65
CA PRO A 482 -29.62 -16.67 2.39
C PRO A 482 -28.13 -16.52 2.09
N ALA A 483 -27.27 -16.35 3.09
CA ALA A 483 -25.82 -16.30 2.93
C ALA A 483 -25.26 -17.63 2.38
N ILE A 484 -25.71 -18.76 2.89
CA ILE A 484 -25.30 -20.10 2.41
C ILE A 484 -25.83 -20.35 1.01
N GLN A 485 -27.07 -19.96 0.71
CA GLN A 485 -27.65 -20.09 -0.64
C GLN A 485 -26.86 -19.28 -1.67
N LEU A 486 -26.55 -18.01 -1.37
CA LEU A 486 -25.74 -17.15 -2.23
C LEU A 486 -24.30 -17.68 -2.41
N SER A 487 -23.71 -18.29 -1.39
CA SER A 487 -22.39 -18.92 -1.50
C SER A 487 -22.43 -20.13 -2.42
N LYS A 488 -23.43 -21.01 -2.25
CA LYS A 488 -23.64 -22.19 -3.12
C LYS A 488 -23.90 -21.79 -4.58
N GLU A 489 -24.68 -20.73 -4.81
CA GLU A 489 -24.91 -20.20 -6.16
C GLU A 489 -23.63 -19.68 -6.80
N ARG A 490 -22.82 -18.93 -6.05
CA ARG A 490 -21.52 -18.46 -6.54
C ARG A 490 -20.57 -19.62 -6.86
N GLU A 491 -20.48 -20.60 -5.98
CA GLU A 491 -19.67 -21.80 -6.21
C GLU A 491 -20.15 -22.55 -7.45
N HIS A 492 -21.45 -22.69 -7.64
CA HIS A 492 -22.04 -23.34 -8.81
C HIS A 492 -21.75 -22.53 -10.09
N GLN A 493 -21.89 -21.22 -10.06
CA GLN A 493 -21.55 -20.34 -11.19
C GLN A 493 -20.06 -20.42 -11.53
N GLN A 494 -19.20 -20.43 -10.53
CA GLN A 494 -17.76 -20.58 -10.71
C GLN A 494 -17.41 -21.93 -11.32
N GLN A 495 -18.00 -23.02 -10.82
CA GLN A 495 -17.79 -24.36 -11.38
C GLN A 495 -18.30 -24.46 -12.82
N SER A 496 -19.46 -23.90 -13.10
CA SER A 496 -20.01 -23.86 -14.45
C SER A 496 -19.13 -23.06 -15.42
N ALA A 497 -18.54 -21.94 -14.96
CA ALA A 497 -17.59 -21.17 -15.76
C ALA A 497 -16.31 -21.98 -16.05
N ILE A 498 -15.79 -22.68 -15.05
CA ILE A 498 -14.62 -23.57 -15.18
C ILE A 498 -14.91 -24.70 -16.18
N ASP A 499 -16.08 -25.35 -16.08
CA ASP A 499 -16.47 -26.43 -16.96
C ASP A 499 -16.69 -25.93 -18.40
N THR A 500 -17.26 -24.75 -18.57
CA THR A 500 -17.46 -24.12 -19.87
C THR A 500 -16.12 -23.83 -20.54
N ILE A 501 -15.17 -23.21 -19.83
CA ILE A 501 -13.84 -22.90 -20.38
C ILE A 501 -13.05 -24.19 -20.66
N ASN A 502 -13.14 -25.20 -19.81
CA ASN A 502 -12.44 -26.46 -20.04
C ASN A 502 -13.03 -27.28 -21.21
N SER A 503 -14.30 -27.05 -21.57
CA SER A 503 -14.97 -27.72 -22.70
C SER A 503 -14.94 -26.87 -23.97
N ASP A 504 -14.49 -25.62 -23.92
CA ASP A 504 -14.41 -24.76 -25.09
C ASP A 504 -13.39 -25.28 -26.11
N ARG A 505 -13.83 -25.43 -27.36
CA ARG A 505 -13.04 -26.00 -28.44
C ARG A 505 -11.78 -25.19 -28.77
N ASN A 506 -11.84 -23.88 -28.62
CA ASN A 506 -10.70 -23.00 -28.87
C ASN A 506 -9.67 -23.10 -27.75
N VAL A 507 -10.12 -23.22 -26.50
CA VAL A 507 -9.25 -23.42 -25.34
C VAL A 507 -8.56 -24.78 -25.38
N LEU A 508 -9.28 -25.82 -25.80
CA LEU A 508 -8.69 -27.15 -26.01
C LEU A 508 -7.63 -27.12 -27.11
N ALA A 509 -7.90 -26.46 -28.25
CA ALA A 509 -6.91 -26.29 -29.31
C ALA A 509 -5.67 -25.51 -28.86
N LEU A 510 -5.83 -24.47 -28.05
CA LEU A 510 -4.72 -23.70 -27.48
C LEU A 510 -3.87 -24.57 -26.51
N LYS A 511 -4.51 -25.40 -25.70
CA LYS A 511 -3.81 -26.35 -24.81
C LYS A 511 -2.97 -27.37 -25.61
N GLU A 512 -3.51 -27.89 -26.72
CA GLU A 512 -2.82 -28.88 -27.55
C GLU A 512 -1.69 -28.28 -28.40
N HIS A 513 -1.88 -27.06 -28.97
CA HIS A 513 -0.91 -26.46 -29.87
C HIS A 513 0.21 -25.70 -29.15
N PHE A 514 -0.06 -25.15 -27.96
CA PHE A 514 0.89 -24.30 -27.23
C PHE A 514 1.32 -24.86 -25.86
N ASP A 515 0.93 -26.10 -25.51
CA ASP A 515 1.12 -26.69 -24.17
C ASP A 515 0.69 -25.74 -23.03
N ALA A 516 -0.36 -24.93 -23.30
CA ALA A 516 -0.86 -23.92 -22.38
C ALA A 516 -1.61 -24.56 -21.20
N ARG A 517 -1.42 -24.03 -19.99
CA ARG A 517 -2.13 -24.49 -18.78
C ARG A 517 -2.95 -23.35 -18.20
N ILE A 518 -4.18 -23.65 -17.80
CA ILE A 518 -5.02 -22.71 -17.06
C ILE A 518 -4.53 -22.69 -15.62
N LEU A 519 -4.20 -21.51 -15.10
CA LEU A 519 -3.81 -21.35 -13.71
C LEU A 519 -5.03 -21.52 -12.80
N PRO A 520 -4.96 -22.33 -11.74
CA PRO A 520 -6.05 -22.46 -10.77
C PRO A 520 -6.40 -21.10 -10.14
N GLY A 521 -7.69 -20.77 -10.10
CA GLY A 521 -8.18 -19.54 -9.48
C GLY A 521 -8.23 -18.30 -10.38
N THR A 522 -7.87 -18.39 -11.67
CA THR A 522 -7.92 -17.25 -12.60
C THR A 522 -9.23 -17.14 -13.41
N ILE A 523 -10.09 -18.15 -13.33
CA ILE A 523 -11.39 -18.13 -14.02
C ILE A 523 -12.41 -17.44 -13.13
N GLU A 524 -12.98 -16.34 -13.60
CA GLU A 524 -14.07 -15.64 -12.93
C GLU A 524 -15.31 -15.58 -13.83
N PRO A 525 -16.52 -15.85 -13.29
CA PRO A 525 -17.74 -15.73 -14.06
C PRO A 525 -18.01 -14.26 -14.41
N ILE A 526 -18.33 -13.95 -15.66
CA ILE A 526 -18.75 -12.61 -16.08
C ILE A 526 -20.17 -12.37 -15.56
N ILE A 527 -20.27 -11.58 -14.49
CA ILE A 527 -21.56 -11.11 -13.98
C ILE A 527 -22.03 -9.95 -14.89
N THR A 528 -22.85 -10.22 -15.86
CA THR A 528 -23.63 -9.18 -16.56
C THR A 528 -24.56 -8.55 -15.53
N LYS A 529 -24.25 -7.31 -15.11
CA LYS A 529 -25.23 -6.49 -14.40
C LYS A 529 -26.35 -6.18 -15.38
N GLU A 530 -27.48 -6.84 -15.23
CA GLU A 530 -28.73 -6.30 -15.75
C GLU A 530 -29.04 -5.00 -14.99
N GLU A 531 -29.17 -3.91 -15.74
CA GLU A 531 -29.50 -2.57 -15.26
C GLU A 531 -30.88 -2.51 -14.55
#